data_1c53fff619ff46d12d1003fef6d1f7c2
#
_entry.id   1c53fff619ff46d12d1003fef6d1f7c2
#
_cell.length_a   1.000
_cell.length_b   1.000
_cell.length_c   1.000
_cell.angle_alpha   90.00
_cell.angle_beta   90.00
_cell.angle_gamma   90.00
#
_symmetry.space_group_name_H-M   'P 1'
#
loop_
_entity.id
_entity.type
_entity.pdbx_description
1 polymer ?
#
loop_
_entity_poly.entity_id
_entity_poly.type
_entity_poly.pdbx_seq_one_letter_code
_entity_poly.pdbx_strand_id
1 'polypeptide(L)'
;MHENLLTDNVTVVSNFLKLSTDNNGLSTIEGFKGEKLIHVFNKNEHAYIDTHQNDTHLSGRSNVILLGDSLGDANMDGGIQYDTVLRIGFLNANLLEHEDGYLQQYKLAFDIVLVQDQTMGLLNYVLDEVIGDISKSSNKR
;
A
#
# COMPACT_ATOMS: atom_id res chain seq x y z
N MET A 1 8.12 -22.05 12.05
CA MET A 1 7.49 -22.24 10.72
C MET A 1 6.83 -20.93 10.36
N HIS A 2 7.44 -20.13 9.47
CA HIS A 2 6.74 -19.01 8.89
C HIS A 2 5.87 -19.58 7.79
N GLU A 3 4.58 -19.67 8.03
CA GLU A 3 3.63 -19.95 6.96
C GLU A 3 3.80 -18.88 5.89
N ASN A 4 3.91 -19.31 4.65
CA ASN A 4 4.00 -18.42 3.50
C ASN A 4 2.62 -17.76 3.34
N LEU A 5 2.39 -16.64 4.04
CA LEU A 5 1.14 -15.88 4.00
C LEU A 5 0.96 -15.11 2.70
N LEU A 6 2.00 -15.08 1.84
CA LEU A 6 1.95 -14.43 0.54
C LEU A 6 1.27 -15.36 -0.45
N THR A 7 0.13 -14.93 -0.94
CA THR A 7 -0.59 -15.56 -2.06
C THR A 7 -0.15 -14.93 -3.38
N ASP A 8 -0.47 -15.56 -4.51
CA ASP A 8 -0.04 -15.09 -5.84
C ASP A 8 -0.52 -13.67 -6.20
N ASN A 9 -1.53 -13.17 -5.49
CA ASN A 9 -2.06 -11.83 -5.67
C ASN A 9 -1.45 -10.78 -4.73
N VAL A 10 -0.44 -11.15 -3.92
CA VAL A 10 0.26 -10.25 -3.01
C VAL A 10 1.70 -10.06 -3.46
N THR A 11 2.08 -8.81 -3.70
CA THR A 11 3.45 -8.44 -4.03
C THR A 11 4.02 -7.51 -2.97
N VAL A 12 5.21 -7.83 -2.48
CA VAL A 12 5.94 -6.99 -1.52
C VAL A 12 6.97 -6.15 -2.26
N VAL A 13 6.79 -4.83 -2.20
CA VAL A 13 7.73 -3.86 -2.76
C VAL A 13 8.43 -3.14 -1.61
N SER A 14 9.68 -3.47 -1.37
CA SER A 14 10.45 -2.92 -0.24
C SER A 14 11.96 -2.96 -0.50
N ASN A 15 12.72 -2.30 0.36
CA ASN A 15 14.18 -2.41 0.37
C ASN A 15 14.60 -3.70 1.09
N PHE A 16 15.03 -4.70 0.33
CA PHE A 16 15.57 -5.92 0.90
C PHE A 16 17.06 -5.79 1.18
N LEU A 17 17.50 -6.28 2.32
CA LEU A 17 18.93 -6.32 2.65
C LEU A 17 19.66 -7.35 1.81
N LYS A 18 20.86 -6.99 1.36
CA LYS A 18 21.82 -7.91 0.78
C LYS A 18 22.74 -8.38 1.89
N LEU A 19 22.73 -9.68 2.15
CA LEU A 19 23.57 -10.31 3.16
C LEU A 19 24.65 -11.14 2.49
N SER A 20 25.86 -11.13 3.04
CA SER A 20 26.89 -12.12 2.77
C SER A 20 27.16 -12.93 4.03
N THR A 21 27.49 -14.19 3.85
CA THR A 21 27.84 -15.09 4.93
C THR A 21 29.25 -15.61 4.73
N ASP A 22 30.11 -15.45 5.72
CA ASP A 22 31.49 -15.93 5.67
C ASP A 22 31.57 -17.45 5.88
N ASN A 23 32.79 -17.99 5.76
CA ASN A 23 33.03 -19.43 5.95
C ASN A 23 32.78 -19.94 7.38
N ASN A 24 32.62 -19.03 8.34
CA ASN A 24 32.30 -19.34 9.74
C ASN A 24 30.79 -19.24 10.02
N GLY A 25 29.97 -18.93 9.03
CA GLY A 25 28.53 -18.77 9.18
C GLY A 25 28.10 -17.40 9.71
N LEU A 26 29.01 -16.43 9.83
CA LEU A 26 28.68 -15.07 10.23
C LEU A 26 28.11 -14.28 9.06
N SER A 27 26.89 -13.76 9.22
CA SER A 27 26.23 -12.94 8.20
C SER A 27 26.50 -11.46 8.44
N THR A 28 26.93 -10.77 7.40
CA THR A 28 27.16 -9.31 7.37
C THR A 28 26.23 -8.65 6.36
N ILE A 29 25.83 -7.41 6.64
CA ILE A 29 25.02 -6.60 5.72
C ILE A 29 25.97 -5.94 4.72
N GLU A 30 25.85 -6.25 3.43
CA GLU A 30 26.60 -5.62 2.35
C GLU A 30 25.90 -4.37 1.79
N GLY A 31 24.60 -4.23 2.01
CA GLY A 31 23.79 -3.13 1.49
C GLY A 31 22.34 -3.55 1.24
N PHE A 32 21.76 -3.01 0.20
CA PHE A 32 20.41 -3.36 -0.24
C PHE A 32 20.43 -4.13 -1.56
N LYS A 33 19.41 -4.97 -1.77
CA LYS A 33 19.14 -5.57 -3.07
C LYS A 33 18.44 -4.53 -3.96
N GLY A 34 18.78 -4.53 -5.25
CA GLY A 34 18.19 -3.61 -6.22
C GLY A 34 19.05 -2.38 -6.49
N GLU A 35 18.82 -1.74 -7.62
CA GLU A 35 19.59 -0.60 -8.11
C GLU A 35 19.12 0.73 -7.52
N LYS A 36 17.85 0.82 -7.16
CA LYS A 36 17.21 2.01 -6.58
C LYS A 36 16.65 1.71 -5.21
N LEU A 37 16.92 2.60 -4.25
CA LEU A 37 16.28 2.54 -2.94
C LEU A 37 14.87 3.12 -3.03
N ILE A 38 13.94 2.43 -2.38
CA ILE A 38 12.56 2.91 -2.20
C ILE A 38 12.56 3.83 -0.97
N HIS A 39 12.01 5.01 -1.12
CA HIS A 39 11.85 6.00 -0.05
C HIS A 39 10.50 6.72 -0.19
N VAL A 40 10.16 7.56 0.77
CA VAL A 40 8.84 8.23 0.85
C VAL A 40 8.42 8.95 -0.44
N PHE A 41 9.38 9.49 -1.20
CA PHE A 41 9.07 10.25 -2.42
C PHE A 41 9.04 9.42 -3.70
N ASN A 42 9.43 8.15 -3.67
CA ASN A 42 9.36 7.24 -4.83
C ASN A 42 8.62 5.93 -4.53
N LYS A 43 7.96 5.85 -3.38
CA LYS A 43 7.12 4.73 -2.96
C LYS A 43 5.76 4.83 -3.66
N ASN A 44 5.75 4.55 -4.96
CA ASN A 44 4.54 4.60 -5.77
C ASN A 44 4.49 3.39 -6.71
N GLU A 45 3.38 3.26 -7.42
CA GLU A 45 3.16 2.16 -8.36
C GLU A 45 4.19 2.11 -9.50
N HIS A 46 4.77 3.26 -9.88
CA HIS A 46 5.87 3.28 -10.86
C HIS A 46 7.09 2.52 -10.36
N ALA A 47 7.39 2.54 -9.05
CA ALA A 47 8.48 1.73 -8.51
C ALA A 47 8.22 0.23 -8.66
N TYR A 48 6.96 -0.21 -8.62
CA TYR A 48 6.57 -1.58 -8.91
C TYR A 48 6.67 -1.87 -10.41
N ILE A 49 6.09 -1.04 -11.25
CA ILE A 49 6.07 -1.21 -12.72
C ILE A 49 7.48 -1.21 -13.28
N ASP A 50 8.36 -0.30 -12.84
CA ASP A 50 9.76 -0.23 -13.27
C ASP A 50 10.54 -1.52 -12.97
N THR A 51 10.21 -2.18 -11.86
CA THR A 51 10.87 -3.43 -11.46
C THR A 51 10.22 -4.69 -12.04
N HIS A 52 8.97 -4.59 -12.51
CA HIS A 52 8.15 -5.73 -12.95
C HIS A 52 7.47 -5.46 -14.31
N GLN A 53 8.23 -4.93 -15.28
CA GLN A 53 7.74 -4.51 -16.60
C GLN A 53 6.91 -5.56 -17.37
N ASN A 54 7.06 -6.84 -17.04
CA ASN A 54 6.32 -7.94 -17.66
C ASN A 54 5.15 -8.46 -16.79
N ASP A 55 4.87 -7.81 -15.67
CA ASP A 55 3.82 -8.26 -14.77
C ASP A 55 2.46 -7.77 -15.25
N THR A 56 1.60 -8.72 -15.61
CA THR A 56 0.24 -8.45 -16.08
C THR A 56 -0.78 -8.36 -14.95
N HIS A 57 -0.37 -8.46 -13.67
CA HIS A 57 -1.29 -8.48 -12.52
C HIS A 57 -2.11 -7.18 -12.39
N LEU A 58 -1.58 -6.05 -12.84
CA LEU A 58 -2.31 -4.77 -12.83
C LEU A 58 -3.16 -4.56 -14.08
N SER A 59 -2.93 -5.36 -15.12
CA SER A 59 -3.66 -5.22 -16.38
C SER A 59 -5.16 -5.50 -16.20
N GLY A 60 -5.99 -4.54 -16.61
CA GLY A 60 -7.44 -4.64 -16.48
C GLY A 60 -8.00 -4.30 -15.10
N ARG A 61 -7.18 -3.83 -14.16
CA ARG A 61 -7.61 -3.31 -12.86
C ARG A 61 -7.70 -1.79 -12.96
N SER A 62 -8.92 -1.26 -12.99
CA SER A 62 -9.17 0.18 -13.13
C SER A 62 -9.59 0.87 -11.82
N ASN A 63 -9.69 0.11 -10.73
CA ASN A 63 -10.05 0.64 -9.43
C ASN A 63 -8.94 0.35 -8.43
N VAL A 64 -8.63 1.31 -7.56
CA VAL A 64 -7.57 1.18 -6.55
C VAL A 64 -8.05 1.68 -5.18
N ILE A 65 -7.63 1.00 -4.14
CA ILE A 65 -7.74 1.46 -2.75
C ILE A 65 -6.33 1.69 -2.23
N LEU A 66 -6.04 2.91 -1.81
CA LEU A 66 -4.78 3.28 -1.18
C LEU A 66 -4.97 3.38 0.33
N LEU A 67 -4.06 2.78 1.06
CA LEU A 67 -4.02 2.82 2.53
C LEU A 67 -2.68 3.42 2.96
N GLY A 68 -2.70 4.41 3.85
CA GLY A 68 -1.47 5.01 4.32
C GLY A 68 -1.59 5.73 5.65
N ASP A 69 -0.48 5.89 6.33
CA ASP A 69 -0.37 6.59 7.61
C ASP A 69 0.42 7.91 7.48
N SER A 70 0.82 8.27 6.28
CA SER A 70 1.51 9.52 5.97
C SER A 70 0.87 10.24 4.78
N LEU A 71 1.00 11.57 4.71
CA LEU A 71 0.50 12.36 3.58
C LEU A 71 1.12 11.94 2.24
N GLY A 72 2.34 11.41 2.26
CA GLY A 72 3.01 10.89 1.06
C GLY A 72 2.33 9.67 0.46
N ASP A 73 1.64 8.88 1.28
CA ASP A 73 0.97 7.65 0.84
C ASP A 73 -0.29 7.95 -0.01
N ALA A 74 -0.86 9.14 0.11
CA ALA A 74 -2.01 9.54 -0.70
C ALA A 74 -1.71 9.59 -2.21
N ASN A 75 -0.43 9.63 -2.60
CA ASN A 75 0.01 9.67 -3.98
C ASN A 75 0.71 8.38 -4.44
N MET A 76 0.47 7.26 -3.76
CA MET A 76 1.08 5.97 -4.14
C MET A 76 0.60 5.44 -5.50
N ASP A 77 -0.52 5.96 -6.03
CA ASP A 77 -0.99 5.69 -7.38
C ASP A 77 -0.05 6.22 -8.47
N GLY A 78 0.97 7.02 -8.10
CA GLY A 78 1.96 7.57 -9.04
C GLY A 78 1.38 8.47 -10.12
N GLY A 79 0.12 8.90 -9.99
CA GLY A 79 -0.60 9.68 -11.00
C GLY A 79 -1.13 8.84 -12.17
N ILE A 80 -1.16 7.53 -12.04
CA ILE A 80 -1.82 6.65 -13.00
C ILE A 80 -3.32 6.95 -12.97
N GLN A 81 -3.92 7.00 -14.16
CA GLN A 81 -5.36 7.24 -14.27
C GLN A 81 -6.14 5.95 -14.03
N TYR A 82 -6.88 5.93 -12.93
CA TYR A 82 -7.83 4.89 -12.58
C TYR A 82 -9.25 5.41 -12.75
N ASP A 83 -10.20 4.51 -12.94
CA ASP A 83 -11.64 4.85 -12.97
C ASP A 83 -12.10 5.28 -11.56
N THR A 84 -11.58 4.61 -10.53
CA THR A 84 -11.89 4.93 -9.14
C THR A 84 -10.64 4.82 -8.27
N VAL A 85 -10.40 5.82 -7.43
CA VAL A 85 -9.38 5.81 -6.38
C VAL A 85 -10.05 6.10 -5.05
N LEU A 86 -9.90 5.20 -4.08
CA LEU A 86 -10.33 5.41 -2.69
C LEU A 86 -9.08 5.51 -1.81
N ARG A 87 -8.87 6.65 -1.18
CA ARG A 87 -7.74 6.92 -0.29
C ARG A 87 -8.18 6.90 1.16
N ILE A 88 -7.64 5.98 1.96
CA ILE A 88 -7.93 5.84 3.38
C ILE A 88 -6.66 6.16 4.17
N GLY A 89 -6.69 7.24 4.94
CA GLY A 89 -5.58 7.69 5.77
C GLY A 89 -5.78 7.27 7.24
N PHE A 90 -4.72 6.72 7.84
CA PHE A 90 -4.68 6.38 9.27
C PHE A 90 -3.95 7.46 10.04
N LEU A 91 -4.68 8.33 10.72
CA LEU A 91 -4.10 9.40 11.55
C LEU A 91 -3.93 8.89 12.98
N ASN A 92 -2.73 8.37 13.26
CA ASN A 92 -2.36 7.81 14.56
C ASN A 92 -1.65 8.83 15.49
N ALA A 93 -1.51 10.08 15.03
CA ALA A 93 -0.90 11.12 15.82
C ALA A 93 -1.76 11.51 17.03
N ASN A 94 -1.10 11.89 18.14
CA ASN A 94 -1.80 12.48 19.26
C ASN A 94 -2.31 13.87 18.88
N LEU A 95 -3.61 13.97 18.58
CA LEU A 95 -4.23 15.22 18.12
C LEU A 95 -4.16 16.35 19.15
N LEU A 96 -3.89 16.02 20.42
CA LEU A 96 -3.72 17.03 21.48
C LEU A 96 -2.35 17.73 21.41
N GLU A 97 -1.38 17.12 20.74
CA GLU A 97 -0.01 17.62 20.61
C GLU A 97 0.26 18.29 19.25
N HIS A 98 -0.63 18.07 18.27
CA HIS A 98 -0.52 18.62 16.94
C HIS A 98 -1.61 19.67 16.71
N GLU A 99 -1.19 20.84 16.21
CA GLU A 99 -2.10 21.92 15.84
C GLU A 99 -3.21 21.43 14.90
N ASP A 100 -4.38 22.06 14.96
CA ASP A 100 -5.58 21.73 14.13
C ASP A 100 -5.31 21.59 12.63
N GLY A 101 -4.18 22.12 12.14
CA GLY A 101 -3.75 22.04 10.74
C GLY A 101 -3.42 20.62 10.26
N TYR A 102 -2.96 19.71 11.13
CA TYR A 102 -2.53 18.36 10.69
C TYR A 102 -3.71 17.50 10.23
N LEU A 103 -4.80 17.48 11.00
CA LEU A 103 -6.04 16.79 10.60
C LEU A 103 -6.60 17.38 9.29
N GLN A 104 -6.51 18.69 9.10
CA GLN A 104 -6.97 19.32 7.87
C GLN A 104 -6.14 18.90 6.65
N GLN A 105 -4.83 18.74 6.80
CA GLN A 105 -3.99 18.23 5.72
C GLN A 105 -4.38 16.79 5.32
N TYR A 106 -4.66 15.92 6.30
CA TYR A 106 -5.16 14.57 6.01
C TYR A 106 -6.51 14.59 5.29
N LYS A 107 -7.44 15.44 5.72
CA LYS A 107 -8.75 15.58 5.05
C LYS A 107 -8.65 16.12 3.61
N LEU A 108 -7.57 16.81 3.27
CA LEU A 108 -7.33 17.26 1.90
C LEU A 108 -6.66 16.18 1.03
N ALA A 109 -5.92 15.27 1.65
CA ALA A 109 -5.14 14.25 0.94
C ALA A 109 -5.90 12.92 0.80
N PHE A 110 -6.76 12.58 1.76
CA PHE A 110 -7.48 11.32 1.82
C PHE A 110 -8.99 11.52 1.75
N ASP A 111 -9.68 10.57 1.13
CA ASP A 111 -11.15 10.57 1.05
C ASP A 111 -11.78 10.20 2.39
N ILE A 112 -11.13 9.30 3.14
CA ILE A 112 -11.52 8.89 4.50
C ILE A 112 -10.31 9.01 5.41
N VAL A 113 -10.50 9.59 6.60
CA VAL A 113 -9.46 9.67 7.62
C VAL A 113 -9.93 8.94 8.88
N LEU A 114 -9.23 7.87 9.24
CA LEU A 114 -9.44 7.13 10.47
C LEU A 114 -8.53 7.72 11.56
N VAL A 115 -9.15 8.20 12.63
CA VAL A 115 -8.43 8.86 13.73
C VAL A 115 -8.34 7.88 14.88
N GLN A 116 -7.10 7.55 15.29
CA GLN A 116 -6.83 6.60 16.39
C GLN A 116 -7.48 5.21 16.20
N ASP A 117 -7.82 4.86 14.97
CA ASP A 117 -8.29 3.53 14.60
C ASP A 117 -7.19 2.82 13.81
N GLN A 118 -6.63 1.75 14.38
CA GLN A 118 -5.57 0.95 13.77
C GLN A 118 -6.10 -0.36 13.19
N THR A 119 -7.43 -0.47 13.03
CA THR A 119 -8.06 -1.69 12.53
C THR A 119 -8.27 -1.62 11.01
N MET A 120 -8.38 -2.78 10.39
CA MET A 120 -8.81 -2.92 8.99
C MET A 120 -10.34 -3.06 8.86
N GLY A 121 -11.10 -2.69 9.90
CA GLY A 121 -12.54 -2.88 9.94
C GLY A 121 -13.28 -2.17 8.81
N LEU A 122 -12.95 -0.90 8.55
CA LEU A 122 -13.54 -0.15 7.44
C LEU A 122 -13.16 -0.76 6.08
N LEU A 123 -11.90 -1.13 5.88
CA LEU A 123 -11.47 -1.74 4.62
C LEU A 123 -12.21 -3.05 4.36
N ASN A 124 -12.31 -3.91 5.36
CA ASN A 124 -13.03 -5.18 5.24
C ASN A 124 -14.50 -4.94 4.90
N TYR A 125 -15.14 -3.97 5.55
CA TYR A 125 -16.52 -3.61 5.24
C TYR A 125 -16.68 -3.16 3.77
N VAL A 126 -15.82 -2.28 3.28
CA VAL A 126 -15.86 -1.82 1.88
C VAL A 126 -15.66 -2.98 0.91
N LEU A 127 -14.71 -3.88 1.19
CA LEU A 127 -14.46 -5.03 0.34
C LEU A 127 -15.64 -6.01 0.34
N ASP A 128 -16.27 -6.26 1.48
CA ASP A 128 -17.44 -7.13 1.60
C ASP A 128 -18.62 -6.59 0.79
N GLU A 129 -18.86 -5.27 0.83
CA GLU A 129 -19.91 -4.63 0.04
C GLU A 129 -19.64 -4.76 -1.47
N VAL A 130 -18.41 -4.48 -1.91
CA VAL A 130 -18.01 -4.59 -3.32
C VAL A 130 -18.16 -6.03 -3.82
N ILE A 131 -17.69 -7.02 -3.06
CA ILE A 131 -17.78 -8.44 -3.41
C ILE A 131 -19.25 -8.91 -3.37
N GLY A 132 -20.02 -8.46 -2.37
CA GLY A 132 -21.44 -8.78 -2.23
C GLY A 132 -22.28 -8.30 -3.40
N ASP A 133 -22.00 -7.12 -3.96
CA ASP A 133 -22.68 -6.59 -5.13
C ASP A 133 -22.32 -7.32 -6.42
N ILE A 134 -21.07 -7.72 -6.60
CA ILE A 134 -20.63 -8.53 -7.74
C ILE A 134 -21.38 -9.87 -7.76
N SER A 135 -21.53 -10.53 -6.63
CA SER A 135 -22.23 -11.81 -6.52
C SER A 135 -23.72 -11.71 -6.84
N LYS A 136 -24.37 -10.61 -6.44
CA LYS A 136 -25.78 -10.34 -6.77
C LYS A 136 -25.99 -10.04 -8.25
N SER A 137 -25.04 -9.37 -8.91
CA SER A 137 -25.14 -9.04 -10.34
C SER A 137 -24.93 -10.27 -11.23
N SER A 138 -24.10 -11.22 -10.82
CA SER A 138 -23.83 -12.45 -11.57
C SER A 138 -25.01 -13.44 -11.59
N ASN A 139 -25.91 -13.37 -10.60
CA ASN A 139 -27.10 -14.22 -10.50
C ASN A 139 -28.32 -13.68 -11.31
N LYS A 140 -28.19 -12.55 -12.01
CA LYS A 140 -29.25 -11.95 -12.83
C LYS A 140 -29.09 -12.15 -14.33
N ARG A 141 -28.19 -13.04 -14.77
CA ARG A 141 -28.01 -13.38 -16.18
C ARG A 141 -28.45 -14.81 -16.47
#